data_bdc755118572ff7432fd228c01839862
#
_entry.id   bdc755118572ff7432fd228c01839862
#
_cell.length_a   1.000
_cell.length_b   1.000
_cell.length_c   1.000
_cell.angle_alpha   90.00
_cell.angle_beta   90.00
_cell.angle_gamma   90.00
#
_symmetry.space_group_name_H-M   'P 1'
#
loop_
_entity.id
_entity.type
_entity.pdbx_description
1 polymer ?
#
loop_
_entity_poly.entity_id
_entity_poly.type
_entity_poly.pdbx_seq_one_letter_code
_entity_poly.pdbx_strand_id
1 'polypeptide(L)' 'MDDRTRFDWDYHKNEINKRKHKVSFYEAMTCFFDDNALILYDDNHSAYEDRFILIGMSSESHVLIVCHCFRE' A
#
# COMPACT_ATOMS: atom_id res chain seq x y z
N MET A 1 -6.62 -11.56 -10.50
CA MET A 1 -6.14 -10.15 -10.50
C MET A 1 -6.23 -9.60 -11.90
N ASP A 2 -6.62 -8.34 -12.03
CA ASP A 2 -6.69 -7.68 -13.34
C ASP A 2 -5.27 -7.47 -13.88
N ASP A 3 -5.02 -7.84 -15.15
CA ASP A 3 -3.73 -7.67 -15.81
C ASP A 3 -3.33 -6.19 -15.92
N ARG A 4 -4.31 -5.28 -15.79
CA ARG A 4 -4.07 -3.84 -15.83
C ARG A 4 -3.74 -3.23 -14.48
N THR A 5 -3.72 -4.03 -13.42
CA THR A 5 -3.34 -3.53 -12.10
C THR A 5 -1.88 -3.13 -12.12
N ARG A 6 -1.63 -1.89 -11.76
CA ARG A 6 -0.27 -1.35 -11.70
C ARG A 6 -0.04 -0.71 -10.35
N PHE A 7 1.24 -0.78 -9.92
CA PHE A 7 1.69 -0.19 -8.67
C PHE A 7 2.78 0.81 -8.98
N ASP A 8 2.54 2.07 -8.64
CA ASP A 8 3.50 3.14 -8.83
C ASP A 8 3.87 3.73 -7.49
N TRP A 9 5.12 4.09 -7.32
CA TRP A 9 5.62 4.72 -6.10
C TRP A 9 6.75 5.68 -6.41
N ASP A 10 7.00 6.59 -5.48
CA ASP A 10 8.13 7.49 -5.54
C ASP A 10 9.37 6.78 -4.99
N TYR A 11 10.40 6.67 -5.82
CA TYR A 11 11.64 5.99 -5.44
C TYR A 11 12.28 6.62 -4.21
N HIS A 12 12.30 7.95 -4.14
CA HIS A 12 12.90 8.66 -3.01
C HIS A 12 12.14 8.36 -1.70
N LYS A 13 10.81 8.40 -1.74
CA LYS A 13 9.99 8.05 -0.59
C LYS A 13 10.16 6.59 -0.19
N ASN A 14 10.34 5.71 -1.16
CA ASN A 14 10.61 4.29 -0.89
C ASN A 14 11.90 4.13 -0.09
N GLU A 15 12.98 4.81 -0.48
CA GLU A 15 14.25 4.75 0.24
C GLU A 15 14.14 5.28 1.67
N ILE A 16 13.41 6.37 1.87
CA ILE A 16 13.16 6.92 3.20
C ILE A 16 12.38 5.91 4.06
N ASN A 17 11.34 5.31 3.50
CA ASN A 17 10.52 4.34 4.24
C ASN A 17 11.29 3.07 4.58
N LYS A 18 12.15 2.60 3.69
CA LYS A 18 13.02 1.45 3.97
C LYS A 18 13.91 1.71 5.17
N ARG A 19 14.47 2.91 5.28
CA ARG A 19 15.34 3.29 6.40
C ARG A 19 14.56 3.43 7.69
N LYS A 20 13.37 4.05 7.61
CA LYS A 20 12.58 4.40 8.79
C LYS A 20 11.81 3.22 9.35
N HIS A 21 11.22 2.41 8.49
CA HIS A 21 10.32 1.32 8.88
C HIS A 21 10.85 -0.06 8.52
N LYS A 22 11.97 -0.14 7.82
CA LYS A 22 12.56 -1.39 7.32
C LYS A 22 11.62 -2.15 6.40
N VAL A 23 10.73 -1.43 5.73
CA VAL A 23 9.75 -1.98 4.79
C VAL A 23 9.84 -1.21 3.49
N SER A 24 10.03 -1.93 2.39
CA SER A 24 10.03 -1.33 1.05
C SER A 24 8.61 -1.26 0.49
N PHE A 25 8.42 -0.42 -0.53
CA PHE A 25 7.16 -0.41 -1.27
C PHE A 25 6.91 -1.75 -1.99
N TYR A 26 7.98 -2.46 -2.37
CA TYR A 26 7.83 -3.80 -2.93
C TYR A 26 7.15 -4.74 -1.95
N GLU A 27 7.60 -4.73 -0.70
CA GLU A 27 6.97 -5.55 0.33
C GLU A 27 5.53 -5.08 0.60
N ALA A 28 5.31 -3.76 0.73
CA ALA A 28 3.97 -3.22 0.95
C ALA A 28 3.02 -3.61 -0.18
N MET A 29 3.49 -3.60 -1.42
CA MET A 29 2.71 -4.02 -2.58
C MET A 29 2.21 -5.46 -2.45
N THR A 30 3.00 -6.35 -1.84
CA THR A 30 2.61 -7.75 -1.70
C THR A 30 1.37 -7.93 -0.83
N CYS A 31 1.06 -6.97 0.04
CA CYS A 31 -0.14 -7.02 0.88
C CYS A 31 -1.43 -7.00 0.07
N PHE A 32 -1.40 -6.45 -1.14
CA PHE A 32 -2.57 -6.42 -2.04
C PHE A 32 -2.94 -7.80 -2.57
N PHE A 33 -2.06 -8.78 -2.41
CA PHE A 33 -2.32 -10.16 -2.82
C PHE A 33 -2.75 -11.04 -1.65
N ASP A 34 -2.88 -10.48 -0.46
CA ASP A 34 -3.40 -11.19 0.71
C ASP A 34 -4.92 -11.29 0.58
N ASP A 35 -5.44 -12.52 0.46
CA ASP A 35 -6.88 -12.78 0.29
C ASP A 35 -7.70 -12.33 1.50
N ASN A 36 -7.07 -12.17 2.65
CA ASN A 36 -7.73 -11.77 3.89
C ASN A 36 -7.52 -10.29 4.21
N ALA A 37 -6.91 -9.53 3.31
CA ALA A 37 -6.67 -8.12 3.55
C ALA A 37 -7.98 -7.34 3.67
N LEU A 38 -7.96 -6.30 4.51
CA LEU A 38 -9.07 -5.38 4.68
C LEU A 38 -8.74 -4.06 3.99
N ILE A 39 -9.72 -3.48 3.29
CA ILE A 39 -9.58 -2.18 2.66
C ILE A 39 -10.62 -1.25 3.28
N LEU A 40 -10.16 -0.13 3.82
CA LEU A 40 -11.00 0.87 4.48
C LEU A 40 -10.84 2.21 3.78
N TYR A 41 -11.93 2.98 3.73
CA TYR A 41 -11.87 4.34 3.20
C TYR A 41 -11.27 5.27 4.25
N ASP A 42 -10.32 6.11 3.84
CA ASP A 42 -9.66 7.06 4.74
C ASP A 42 -10.30 8.44 4.62
N ASP A 43 -11.38 8.68 5.38
CA ASP A 43 -12.13 9.93 5.36
C ASP A 43 -11.23 11.14 5.68
N ASN A 44 -10.30 10.98 6.59
CA ASN A 44 -9.50 12.10 7.08
C ASN A 44 -8.49 12.62 6.04
N HIS A 45 -8.12 11.78 5.06
CA HIS A 45 -7.10 12.12 4.08
C HIS A 45 -7.62 12.10 2.65
N SER A 46 -8.95 12.21 2.46
CA SER A 46 -9.58 12.12 1.15
C SER A 46 -10.10 13.47 0.63
N ALA A 47 -9.51 14.59 1.08
CA ALA A 47 -9.99 15.93 0.70
C ALA A 47 -9.87 16.22 -0.79
N TYR A 48 -8.80 15.76 -1.44
CA TYR A 48 -8.51 16.06 -2.84
C TYR A 48 -8.63 14.84 -3.75
N GLU A 49 -8.45 13.65 -3.20
CA GLU A 49 -8.61 12.38 -3.92
C GLU A 49 -9.01 11.32 -2.92
N ASP A 50 -9.72 10.31 -3.38
CA ASP A 50 -10.12 9.22 -2.51
C ASP A 50 -8.88 8.41 -2.09
N ARG A 51 -8.71 8.28 -0.79
CA ARG A 51 -7.61 7.53 -0.20
C ARG A 51 -8.14 6.36 0.58
N PHE A 52 -7.36 5.30 0.61
CA PHE A 52 -7.74 4.05 1.23
C PHE A 52 -6.62 3.54 2.12
N ILE A 53 -7.01 2.73 3.10
CA ILE A 53 -6.08 2.05 3.98
C ILE A 53 -6.27 0.56 3.77
N LEU A 54 -5.21 -0.13 3.40
CA LEU A 54 -5.20 -1.59 3.31
C LEU A 54 -4.45 -2.14 4.51
N ILE A 55 -5.07 -3.10 5.20
CA ILE A 55 -4.44 -3.84 6.30
C ILE A 55 -4.27 -5.27 5.81
N GLY A 56 -3.05 -5.70 5.63
CA GLY A 56 -2.79 -7.01 5.06
C GLY A 56 -1.44 -7.57 5.45
N MET A 57 -1.23 -8.83 5.14
CA MET A 57 0.02 -9.52 5.39
C MET A 57 0.90 -9.47 4.16
N SER A 58 2.15 -9.07 4.34
CA SER A 58 3.13 -9.05 3.25
C SER A 58 3.68 -10.44 2.97
N SER A 59 4.44 -10.57 1.87
CA SER A 59 5.15 -11.79 1.52
C SER A 59 6.19 -12.20 2.56
N GLU A 60 6.62 -11.24 3.39
CA GLU A 60 7.57 -11.49 4.48
C GLU A 60 6.87 -11.79 5.81
N SER A 61 5.57 -12.06 5.76
CA SER A 61 4.75 -12.37 6.94
C SER A 61 4.64 -11.23 7.95
N HIS A 62 4.71 -9.99 7.46
CA HIS A 62 4.47 -8.80 8.28
C HIS A 62 3.06 -8.30 8.02
N VAL A 63 2.32 -7.98 9.08
CA VAL A 63 1.05 -7.27 8.96
C VAL A 63 1.37 -5.79 8.78
N LEU A 64 0.96 -5.24 7.64
CA LEU A 64 1.26 -3.87 7.27
C LEU A 64 -0.01 -3.06 7.08
N ILE A 65 0.09 -1.76 7.34
CA ILE A 65 -0.95 -0.79 7.05
C ILE A 65 -0.45 0.05 5.88
N VAL A 66 -1.16 -0.02 4.76
CA VAL A 66 -0.74 0.63 3.51
C VAL A 66 -1.76 1.70 3.12
N CYS A 67 -1.35 2.97 3.20
CA CYS A 67 -2.18 4.08 2.75
C CYS A 67 -1.95 4.28 1.25
N HIS A 68 -3.03 4.30 0.48
CA HIS A 68 -2.90 4.36 -0.97
C HIS A 68 -4.10 5.05 -1.60
N CYS A 69 -3.98 5.37 -2.89
CA CYS A 69 -5.09 5.84 -3.71
C CYS A 69 -5.05 5.10 -5.04
N PHE A 70 -6.21 5.05 -5.69
CA PHE A 70 -6.30 4.49 -7.03
C PHE A 70 -6.27 5.63 -8.04
N ARG A 71 -5.45 5.48 -9.09
CA ARG A 71 -5.36 6.43 -10.19
C ARG A 71 -5.47 5.70 -11.51
N GLU A 72 -6.13 6.35 -12.45
CA GLU A 72 -6.23 5.84 -13.81
C GLU A 72 -5.00 6.18 -14.63
#